data_955009119b6ce91ff64e955817c3a6dd
#
_entry.id   955009119b6ce91ff64e955817c3a6dd
#
_cell.length_a   1.000
_cell.length_b   1.000
_cell.length_c   1.000
_cell.angle_alpha   90.00
_cell.angle_beta   90.00
_cell.angle_gamma   90.00
#
_symmetry.space_group_name_H-M   'P 1'
#
loop_
_entity.id
_entity.type
_entity.pdbx_description
1 polymer ?
#
loop_
_entity_poly.entity_id
_entity_poly.type
_entity_poly.pdbx_seq_one_letter_code
_entity_poly.pdbx_strand_id
1 'polypeptide(L)'
;MSLYSVVVPVYNSEHTLQELYTRLEKVFREVIKEEFELILVDDGSKDRSFEVMQELRAKDNRVRIIQMARNFGQHPALLCGFAHVKGDFVVTMDDDLQHQPEELPKMINVMRERDDVDAIIASYEGRQHGFIRKLGTKFSEIGKASCRERV
;
A
#
# COMPACT_ATOMS: atom_id res chain seq x y z
N MET A 1 12.11 17.16 -0.19
CA MET A 1 11.18 16.45 -1.06
C MET A 1 11.17 15.02 -0.56
N SER A 2 10.03 14.53 -0.11
CA SER A 2 9.95 13.20 0.52
C SER A 2 9.67 12.14 -0.55
N LEU A 3 10.21 10.94 -0.36
CA LEU A 3 9.91 9.78 -1.19
C LEU A 3 8.87 8.89 -0.48
N TYR A 4 7.82 8.52 -1.17
CA TYR A 4 6.79 7.61 -0.69
C TYR A 4 6.92 6.24 -1.34
N SER A 5 7.03 5.18 -0.55
CA SER A 5 6.96 3.81 -1.03
C SER A 5 5.53 3.30 -0.91
N VAL A 6 4.85 3.10 -2.04
CA VAL A 6 3.51 2.52 -2.10
C VAL A 6 3.64 1.02 -2.32
N VAL A 7 3.22 0.22 -1.35
CA VAL A 7 3.29 -1.25 -1.38
C VAL A 7 1.90 -1.82 -1.61
N VAL A 8 1.75 -2.60 -2.67
CA VAL A 8 0.48 -3.22 -3.07
C VAL A 8 0.69 -4.73 -3.22
N PRO A 9 0.08 -5.55 -2.37
CA PRO A 9 0.00 -6.99 -2.59
C PRO A 9 -1.00 -7.25 -3.72
N VAL A 10 -0.62 -8.10 -4.67
CA VAL A 10 -1.39 -8.39 -5.89
C VAL A 10 -1.75 -9.87 -5.92
N TYR A 11 -3.04 -10.17 -6.12
CA TYR A 11 -3.50 -11.52 -6.34
C TYR A 11 -4.72 -11.57 -7.25
N ASN A 12 -4.55 -12.07 -8.49
CA ASN A 12 -5.60 -12.18 -9.51
C ASN A 12 -6.34 -10.84 -9.77
N SER A 13 -5.58 -9.80 -10.11
CA SER A 13 -6.07 -8.42 -10.25
C SER A 13 -5.71 -7.80 -11.60
N GLU A 14 -5.65 -8.60 -12.65
CA GLU A 14 -5.27 -8.16 -14.01
C GLU A 14 -6.09 -6.98 -14.54
N HIS A 15 -7.35 -6.83 -14.09
CA HIS A 15 -8.26 -5.79 -14.57
C HIS A 15 -8.17 -4.46 -13.81
N THR A 16 -7.58 -4.44 -12.60
CA THR A 16 -7.55 -3.26 -11.73
C THR A 16 -6.18 -2.56 -11.68
N LEU A 17 -5.11 -3.29 -11.93
CA LEU A 17 -3.73 -2.79 -11.75
C LEU A 17 -3.40 -1.57 -12.62
N GLN A 18 -3.83 -1.53 -13.87
CA GLN A 18 -3.57 -0.41 -14.77
C GLN A 18 -4.30 0.86 -14.29
N GLU A 19 -5.53 0.73 -13.83
CA GLU A 19 -6.31 1.83 -13.27
C GLU A 19 -5.69 2.32 -11.96
N LEU A 20 -5.34 1.41 -11.06
CA LEU A 20 -4.68 1.74 -9.79
C LEU A 20 -3.41 2.56 -10.03
N TYR A 21 -2.54 2.11 -10.92
CA TYR A 21 -1.32 2.82 -11.28
C TYR A 21 -1.62 4.22 -11.82
N THR A 22 -2.55 4.34 -12.77
CA THR A 22 -2.89 5.60 -13.40
C THR A 22 -3.42 6.62 -12.38
N ARG A 23 -4.27 6.17 -11.47
CA ARG A 23 -4.83 7.01 -10.40
C ARG A 23 -3.77 7.43 -9.38
N LEU A 24 -2.90 6.50 -8.96
CA LEU A 24 -1.78 6.81 -8.07
C LEU A 24 -0.82 7.85 -8.71
N GLU A 25 -0.40 7.60 -9.94
CA GLU A 25 0.48 8.52 -10.67
C GLU A 25 -0.10 9.92 -10.75
N LYS A 26 -1.39 10.03 -11.09
CA LYS A 26 -2.10 11.30 -11.15
C LYS A 26 -2.14 12.01 -9.79
N VAL A 27 -2.46 11.29 -8.72
CA VAL A 27 -2.54 11.84 -7.35
C VAL A 27 -1.18 12.35 -6.89
N PHE A 28 -0.12 11.59 -7.08
CA PHE A 28 1.23 12.03 -6.71
C PHE A 28 1.70 13.22 -7.54
N ARG A 29 1.50 13.19 -8.85
CA ARG A 29 1.91 14.28 -9.74
C ARG A 29 1.14 15.58 -9.52
N GLU A 30 -0.18 15.51 -9.38
CA GLU A 30 -1.03 16.72 -9.43
C GLU A 30 -1.38 17.24 -8.04
N VAL A 31 -1.52 16.37 -7.04
CA VAL A 31 -2.03 16.74 -5.71
C VAL A 31 -0.93 16.72 -4.65
N ILE A 32 -0.25 15.60 -4.48
CA ILE A 32 0.78 15.45 -3.45
C ILE A 32 2.04 16.21 -3.84
N LYS A 33 2.43 16.18 -5.13
CA LYS A 33 3.60 16.83 -5.72
C LYS A 33 4.91 16.42 -5.05
N GLU A 34 5.02 15.13 -4.73
CA GLU A 34 6.19 14.48 -4.15
C GLU A 34 6.54 13.24 -4.97
N GLU A 35 7.74 12.71 -4.75
CA GLU A 35 8.20 11.50 -5.42
C GLU A 35 7.58 10.24 -4.80
N PHE A 36 7.34 9.24 -5.63
CA PHE A 36 6.91 7.92 -5.16
C PHE A 36 7.58 6.79 -5.92
N GLU A 37 7.71 5.64 -5.29
CA GLU A 37 7.94 4.35 -5.91
C GLU A 37 6.72 3.44 -5.67
N LEU A 38 6.37 2.62 -6.64
CA LEU A 38 5.30 1.64 -6.52
C LEU A 38 5.88 0.24 -6.48
N ILE A 39 5.67 -0.48 -5.40
CA ILE A 39 6.14 -1.85 -5.19
C ILE A 39 4.95 -2.78 -5.27
N LEU A 40 4.82 -3.49 -6.39
CA LEU A 40 3.80 -4.49 -6.63
C LEU A 40 4.36 -5.87 -6.26
N VAL A 41 3.68 -6.57 -5.37
CA VAL A 41 4.10 -7.90 -4.92
C VAL A 41 3.06 -8.93 -5.36
N ASP A 42 3.37 -9.69 -6.40
CA ASP A 42 2.52 -10.78 -6.89
C ASP A 42 2.57 -11.96 -5.93
N ASP A 43 1.45 -12.26 -5.30
CA ASP A 43 1.29 -13.38 -4.35
C ASP A 43 0.85 -14.67 -5.06
N GLY A 44 1.51 -14.99 -6.17
CA GLY A 44 1.26 -16.22 -6.93
C GLY A 44 -0.04 -16.18 -7.72
N SER A 45 -0.33 -15.07 -8.41
CA SER A 45 -1.49 -14.94 -9.29
C SER A 45 -1.53 -16.01 -10.37
N LYS A 46 -2.75 -16.40 -10.76
CA LYS A 46 -3.00 -17.41 -11.80
C LYS A 46 -3.55 -16.80 -13.10
N ASP A 47 -3.87 -15.50 -13.05
CA ASP A 47 -4.30 -14.70 -14.19
C ASP A 47 -3.11 -13.94 -14.81
N ARG A 48 -3.38 -12.93 -15.62
CA ARG A 48 -2.36 -12.10 -16.26
C ARG A 48 -1.83 -10.95 -15.40
N SER A 49 -2.06 -10.96 -14.09
CA SER A 49 -1.61 -9.88 -13.19
C SER A 49 -0.12 -9.63 -13.30
N PHE A 50 0.71 -10.67 -13.32
CA PHE A 50 2.16 -10.51 -13.39
C PHE A 50 2.62 -9.90 -14.72
N GLU A 51 2.00 -10.26 -15.85
CA GLU A 51 2.27 -9.65 -17.15
C GLU A 51 1.91 -8.16 -17.15
N VAL A 52 0.76 -7.79 -16.59
CA VAL A 52 0.37 -6.39 -16.43
C VAL A 52 1.39 -5.62 -15.56
N MET A 53 1.89 -6.22 -14.49
CA MET A 53 2.94 -5.62 -13.66
C MET A 53 4.23 -5.40 -14.46
N GLN A 54 4.62 -6.35 -15.32
CA GLN A 54 5.78 -6.21 -16.20
C GLN A 54 5.60 -5.07 -17.21
N GLU A 55 4.41 -4.93 -17.79
CA GLU A 55 4.07 -3.83 -18.69
C GLU A 55 4.15 -2.46 -17.99
N LEU A 56 3.66 -2.35 -16.75
CA LEU A 56 3.75 -1.14 -15.94
C LEU A 56 5.22 -0.77 -15.65
N ARG A 57 6.03 -1.74 -15.25
CA ARG A 57 7.46 -1.54 -15.01
C ARG A 57 8.20 -1.10 -16.28
N ALA A 58 7.85 -1.63 -17.43
CA ALA A 58 8.47 -1.24 -18.70
C ALA A 58 8.14 0.22 -19.08
N LYS A 59 6.99 0.75 -18.64
CA LYS A 59 6.56 2.13 -18.90
C LYS A 59 7.11 3.13 -17.88
N ASP A 60 7.33 2.69 -16.64
CA ASP A 60 7.73 3.58 -15.56
C ASP A 60 8.76 2.89 -14.64
N ASN A 61 9.95 3.46 -14.55
CA ASN A 61 11.05 2.94 -13.73
C ASN A 61 10.81 3.06 -12.22
N ARG A 62 9.83 3.85 -11.79
CA ARG A 62 9.39 3.96 -10.40
C ARG A 62 8.61 2.71 -9.95
N VAL A 63 8.11 1.92 -10.90
CA VAL A 63 7.42 0.66 -10.62
C VAL A 63 8.43 -0.46 -10.41
N ARG A 64 8.35 -1.10 -9.26
CA ARG A 64 9.14 -2.29 -8.92
C ARG A 64 8.19 -3.46 -8.76
N ILE A 65 8.57 -4.61 -9.27
CA ILE A 65 7.76 -5.82 -9.21
C ILE A 65 8.51 -6.94 -8.50
N ILE A 66 7.79 -7.67 -7.68
CA ILE A 66 8.28 -8.83 -6.95
C ILE A 66 7.28 -9.96 -7.20
N GLN A 67 7.77 -11.14 -7.53
CA GLN A 67 6.94 -12.34 -7.69
C GLN A 67 7.28 -13.32 -6.58
N MET A 68 6.28 -13.71 -5.82
CA MET A 68 6.43 -14.76 -4.82
C MET A 68 6.31 -16.14 -5.47
N ALA A 69 6.99 -17.13 -4.91
CA ALA A 69 7.02 -18.49 -5.48
C ALA A 69 5.65 -19.19 -5.50
N ARG A 70 4.74 -18.78 -4.64
CA ARG A 70 3.36 -19.26 -4.52
C ARG A 70 2.53 -18.29 -3.70
N ASN A 71 1.23 -18.51 -3.61
CA ASN A 71 0.37 -17.76 -2.69
C ASN A 71 0.72 -18.09 -1.24
N PHE A 72 1.15 -17.07 -0.49
CA PHE A 72 1.42 -17.11 0.94
C PHE A 72 0.42 -16.28 1.75
N GLY A 73 -0.42 -15.48 1.08
CA GLY A 73 -1.38 -14.55 1.67
C GLY A 73 -0.90 -13.11 1.72
N GLN A 74 -1.85 -12.21 1.94
CA GLN A 74 -1.63 -10.76 1.89
C GLN A 74 -0.54 -10.27 2.85
N HIS A 75 -0.52 -10.75 4.10
CA HIS A 75 0.47 -10.30 5.08
C HIS A 75 1.92 -10.65 4.72
N PRO A 76 2.26 -11.90 4.32
CA PRO A 76 3.58 -12.21 3.81
C PRO A 76 3.97 -11.40 2.58
N ALA A 77 3.03 -11.14 1.66
CA ALA A 77 3.28 -10.29 0.49
C ALA A 77 3.61 -8.85 0.91
N LEU A 78 2.88 -8.26 1.86
CA LEU A 78 3.19 -6.94 2.43
C LEU A 78 4.58 -6.91 3.09
N LEU A 79 4.92 -7.92 3.91
CA LEU A 79 6.24 -8.00 4.55
C LEU A 79 7.36 -8.10 3.52
N CYS A 80 7.14 -8.86 2.45
CA CYS A 80 8.07 -8.94 1.33
C CYS A 80 8.26 -7.56 0.67
N GLY A 81 7.17 -6.83 0.44
CA GLY A 81 7.22 -5.47 -0.10
C GLY A 81 7.99 -4.51 0.82
N PHE A 82 7.74 -4.55 2.13
CA PHE A 82 8.42 -3.71 3.12
C PHE A 82 9.94 -3.91 3.15
N ALA A 83 10.42 -5.11 2.88
CA ALA A 83 11.86 -5.37 2.78
C ALA A 83 12.54 -4.63 1.61
N HIS A 84 11.76 -4.07 0.69
CA HIS A 84 12.25 -3.42 -0.52
C HIS A 84 11.95 -1.91 -0.60
N VAL A 85 11.33 -1.32 0.42
CA VAL A 85 11.02 0.11 0.47
C VAL A 85 12.29 0.96 0.58
N LYS A 86 12.27 2.14 -0.05
CA LYS A 86 13.35 3.12 -0.01
C LYS A 86 12.86 4.50 0.43
N GLY A 87 11.55 4.69 0.49
CA GLY A 87 10.92 5.96 0.83
C GLY A 87 11.01 6.31 2.31
N ASP A 88 10.87 7.58 2.59
CA ASP A 88 10.75 8.13 3.95
C ASP A 88 9.43 7.72 4.60
N PHE A 89 8.41 7.51 3.78
CA PHE A 89 7.07 7.08 4.19
C PHE A 89 6.64 5.84 3.42
N VAL A 90 5.93 4.95 4.11
CA VAL A 90 5.36 3.74 3.49
C VAL A 90 3.84 3.83 3.49
N VAL A 91 3.26 3.62 2.32
CA VAL A 91 1.81 3.53 2.11
C VAL A 91 1.46 2.12 1.70
N THR A 92 0.47 1.51 2.32
CA THR A 92 -0.10 0.23 1.89
C THR A 92 -1.47 0.43 1.28
N MET A 93 -1.74 -0.21 0.16
CA MET A 93 -3.04 -0.22 -0.51
C MET A 93 -3.37 -1.61 -1.01
N ASP A 94 -4.66 -1.89 -1.09
CA ASP A 94 -5.15 -3.10 -1.78
C ASP A 94 -5.26 -2.85 -3.30
N ASP A 95 -5.26 -3.93 -4.07
CA ASP A 95 -5.28 -3.92 -5.54
C ASP A 95 -6.69 -3.89 -6.15
N ASP A 96 -7.73 -3.88 -5.31
CA ASP A 96 -9.14 -4.02 -5.67
C ASP A 96 -9.88 -2.68 -5.91
N LEU A 97 -9.18 -1.55 -5.83
CA LEU A 97 -9.70 -0.18 -5.97
C LEU A 97 -10.79 0.21 -4.93
N GLN A 98 -11.01 -0.59 -3.90
CA GLN A 98 -11.93 -0.22 -2.82
C GLN A 98 -11.35 0.93 -1.98
N HIS A 99 -10.03 0.97 -1.84
CA HIS A 99 -9.30 2.10 -1.29
C HIS A 99 -8.89 3.04 -2.44
N GLN A 100 -9.45 4.25 -2.41
CA GLN A 100 -9.25 5.20 -3.50
C GLN A 100 -7.92 5.95 -3.32
N PRO A 101 -7.01 5.94 -4.32
CA PRO A 101 -5.77 6.71 -4.26
C PRO A 101 -5.97 8.19 -3.95
N GLU A 102 -7.10 8.74 -4.33
CA GLU A 102 -7.50 10.14 -4.12
C GLU A 102 -7.69 10.51 -2.64
N GLU A 103 -7.80 9.53 -1.76
CA GLU A 103 -7.86 9.76 -0.30
C GLU A 103 -6.47 9.90 0.34
N LEU A 104 -5.40 9.46 -0.32
CA LEU A 104 -4.04 9.54 0.20
C LEU A 104 -3.61 10.95 0.62
N PRO A 105 -3.91 12.03 -0.14
CA PRO A 105 -3.52 13.37 0.28
C PRO A 105 -4.04 13.76 1.66
N LYS A 106 -5.25 13.34 2.03
CA LYS A 106 -5.83 13.61 3.36
C LYS A 106 -5.01 12.94 4.46
N MET A 107 -4.65 11.67 4.25
CA MET A 107 -3.84 10.91 5.22
C MET A 107 -2.44 11.50 5.35
N ILE A 108 -1.81 11.85 4.22
CA ILE A 108 -0.48 12.46 4.20
C ILE A 108 -0.49 13.83 4.91
N ASN A 109 -1.52 14.63 4.73
CA ASN A 109 -1.64 15.92 5.43
C ASN A 109 -1.73 15.73 6.94
N VAL A 110 -2.56 14.79 7.41
CA VAL A 110 -2.64 14.48 8.86
C VAL A 110 -1.28 14.03 9.40
N MET A 111 -0.53 13.22 8.64
CA MET A 111 0.80 12.76 9.02
C MET A 111 1.80 13.91 9.13
N ARG A 112 1.70 14.90 8.26
CA ARG A 112 2.58 16.09 8.25
C ARG A 112 2.27 17.10 9.35
N GLU A 113 1.00 17.18 9.76
CA GLU A 113 0.53 18.12 10.77
C GLU A 113 0.74 17.61 12.21
N ARG A 114 1.07 16.35 12.37
CA ARG A 114 1.14 15.68 13.68
C ARG A 114 2.45 14.93 13.86
N ASP A 115 3.37 15.55 14.59
CA ASP A 115 4.68 14.95 14.95
C ASP A 115 4.56 13.77 15.94
N ASP A 116 3.39 13.60 16.56
CA ASP A 116 3.12 12.53 17.53
C ASP A 116 2.51 11.25 16.90
N VAL A 117 2.39 11.21 15.55
CA VAL A 117 1.75 10.11 14.82
C VAL A 117 2.75 9.37 13.95
N ASP A 118 2.99 8.11 14.25
CA ASP A 118 3.87 7.22 13.48
C ASP A 118 3.13 6.44 12.39
N ALA A 119 1.81 6.24 12.52
CA ALA A 119 1.01 5.51 11.55
C ALA A 119 -0.45 6.01 11.50
N ILE A 120 -1.00 6.05 10.29
CA ILE A 120 -2.41 6.37 10.03
C ILE A 120 -3.06 5.18 9.34
N ILE A 121 -4.20 4.76 9.86
CA ILE A 121 -5.01 3.70 9.27
C ILE A 121 -6.34 4.30 8.84
N ALA A 122 -6.63 4.23 7.53
CA ALA A 122 -7.94 4.61 7.01
C ALA A 122 -9.00 3.61 7.47
N SER A 123 -10.05 4.10 8.10
CA SER A 123 -11.21 3.32 8.49
C SER A 123 -12.44 3.82 7.73
N TYR A 124 -13.07 2.97 6.95
CA TYR A 124 -14.33 3.31 6.28
C TYR A 124 -15.50 3.01 7.22
N GLU A 125 -16.23 4.05 7.62
CA GLU A 125 -17.51 3.89 8.31
C GLU A 125 -18.55 3.35 7.30
N GLY A 126 -18.96 2.09 7.44
CA GLY A 126 -20.02 1.52 6.62
C GLY A 126 -20.00 0.01 6.42
N ARG A 127 -18.95 -0.71 6.75
CA ARG A 127 -18.98 -2.17 6.75
C ARG A 127 -19.36 -2.71 8.13
N GLN A 128 -20.62 -3.16 8.25
CA GLN A 128 -21.06 -4.02 9.34
C GLN A 128 -20.36 -5.38 9.26
N HIS A 129 -19.13 -5.46 9.73
CA HIS A 129 -18.50 -6.73 10.11
C HIS A 129 -18.45 -6.81 11.64
N GLY A 130 -19.57 -7.24 12.19
CA GLY A 130 -19.81 -7.31 13.65
C GLY A 130 -18.95 -8.31 14.43
N PHE A 131 -17.91 -8.92 13.86
CA PHE A 131 -17.07 -9.88 14.57
C PHE A 131 -15.59 -9.48 14.69
N ILE A 132 -15.07 -8.65 13.80
CA ILE A 132 -13.65 -8.26 13.79
C ILE A 132 -13.38 -7.04 14.67
N ARG A 133 -14.42 -6.29 15.06
CA ARG A 133 -14.30 -5.05 15.85
C ARG A 133 -13.75 -5.24 17.27
N LYS A 134 -13.87 -6.44 17.88
CA LYS A 134 -13.30 -6.76 19.20
C LYS A 134 -11.83 -7.22 19.15
N LEU A 135 -11.33 -7.72 18.02
CA LEU A 135 -9.92 -8.08 17.86
C LEU A 135 -9.06 -6.89 17.41
N GLY A 136 -9.62 -5.98 16.61
CA GLY A 136 -8.90 -4.82 16.08
C GLY A 136 -8.42 -3.83 17.15
N THR A 137 -9.22 -3.61 18.21
CA THR A 137 -8.85 -2.73 19.31
C THR A 137 -7.67 -3.27 20.14
N LYS A 138 -7.55 -4.57 20.26
CA LYS A 138 -6.42 -5.20 20.96
C LYS A 138 -5.14 -5.22 20.13
N PHE A 139 -5.27 -5.26 18.80
CA PHE A 139 -4.13 -5.26 17.87
C PHE A 139 -3.52 -3.85 17.70
N SER A 140 -4.33 -2.79 17.77
CA SER A 140 -3.84 -1.41 17.71
C SER A 140 -3.05 -1.02 18.96
N GLU A 141 -3.39 -1.60 20.13
CA GLU A 141 -2.62 -1.39 21.36
C GLU A 141 -1.30 -2.17 21.39
N ILE A 142 -1.27 -3.37 20.77
CA ILE A 142 -0.05 -4.17 20.63
C ILE A 142 0.92 -3.53 19.63
N GLY A 143 0.41 -2.93 18.54
CA GLY A 143 1.20 -2.19 17.56
C GLY A 143 1.85 -0.93 18.16
N LYS A 144 1.15 -0.21 19.03
CA LYS A 144 1.69 0.96 19.74
C LYS A 144 2.78 0.59 20.74
N ALA A 145 2.68 -0.57 21.39
CA ALA A 145 3.72 -1.04 22.33
C ALA A 145 4.99 -1.53 21.61
N SER A 146 4.86 -2.10 20.42
CA SER A 146 6.02 -2.63 19.66
C SER A 146 6.82 -1.55 18.94
N CYS A 147 6.23 -0.42 18.55
CA CYS A 147 6.94 0.69 17.91
C CYS A 147 7.74 1.58 18.88
N ARG A 148 7.49 1.51 20.19
CA ARG A 148 8.23 2.30 21.21
C ARG A 148 9.58 1.70 21.64
N GLU A 149 9.91 0.50 21.21
CA GLU A 149 11.10 -0.22 21.69
C GLU A 149 12.23 -0.38 20.67
N ARG A 150 12.29 0.43 19.60
CA ARG A 150 13.46 0.45 18.72
C ARG A 150 13.83 1.89 18.35
N VAL A 151 14.53 2.49 19.26
CA VAL A 151 15.55 3.50 18.95
C VAL A 151 16.90 2.85 19.14
#